data_cba8d54782f9dfb58b3d23d756414ae4
#
_entry.id   cba8d54782f9dfb58b3d23d756414ae4
#
_cell.length_a   1.000
_cell.length_b   1.000
_cell.length_c   1.000
_cell.angle_alpha   90.00
_cell.angle_beta   90.00
_cell.angle_gamma   90.00
#
_symmetry.space_group_name_H-M   'P 1'
#
loop_
_entity.id
_entity.type
_entity.pdbx_description
1 polymer ?
#
loop_
_entity_poly.entity_id
_entity_poly.type
_entity_poly.pdbx_seq_one_letter_code
_entity_poly.pdbx_strand_id
1 'polypeptide(L)'
;MFEMKKSDNPLENELFKSVYEKTPEYVKHLNLMNFDNKGEFSFVLKKENLKPYDASSNPQGLNLEEWFANYAKEAKVSTAGIRGPQNILYPQDTRFPINLVGIVLATLAKALVAREKYPNKRIVKVAGCEVRYNSQLFLDAITRIQAAQGIETLVPEGKKTIPIWLASFLAFKLDLLGGEYITSSHGISVKNATKDLNCQGSQYLPEESMEFVNKIQEIFDEVNAKGSYEIKIAATDNPLINENVLKSVDDGVDLYVEYLKSGVAQDCNLDLIKNFKSKIIIENVGGSAYRTLSRVLKKLNISDKFDWFDVEEDSFFHSIGK
;
A
#
# COMPACT_ATOMS: atom_id res chain seq x y z
N MET A 1 -13.41 -1.58 25.53
CA MET A 1 -12.03 -1.88 26.04
C MET A 1 -11.29 -2.46 24.85
N PHE A 2 -10.14 -1.91 24.49
CA PHE A 2 -9.35 -2.44 23.37
C PHE A 2 -8.75 -3.80 23.78
N GLU A 3 -9.02 -4.84 23.00
CA GLU A 3 -8.37 -6.13 23.19
C GLU A 3 -7.13 -6.21 22.29
N MET A 4 -6.00 -6.61 22.86
CA MET A 4 -4.78 -6.81 22.11
C MET A 4 -4.99 -7.95 21.12
N LYS A 5 -4.56 -7.75 19.87
CA LYS A 5 -4.58 -8.78 18.83
C LYS A 5 -3.81 -10.02 19.31
N LYS A 6 -4.38 -11.21 19.09
CA LYS A 6 -3.74 -12.49 19.38
C LYS A 6 -3.40 -13.21 18.09
N SER A 7 -2.32 -13.95 18.10
CA SER A 7 -1.86 -14.81 17.02
C SER A 7 -1.47 -16.19 17.56
N ASP A 8 -1.49 -17.19 16.73
CA ASP A 8 -0.96 -18.52 17.06
C ASP A 8 0.57 -18.55 17.10
N ASN A 9 1.24 -17.52 16.56
CA ASN A 9 2.68 -17.36 16.59
C ASN A 9 3.11 -16.68 17.91
N PRO A 10 3.89 -17.36 18.80
CA PRO A 10 4.32 -16.80 20.07
C PRO A 10 5.16 -15.51 19.92
N LEU A 11 6.02 -15.45 18.91
CA LEU A 11 6.88 -14.28 18.65
C LEU A 11 6.06 -13.06 18.21
N GLU A 12 5.00 -13.29 17.42
CA GLU A 12 4.06 -12.24 17.04
C GLU A 12 3.31 -11.70 18.27
N ASN A 13 2.89 -12.58 19.19
CA ASN A 13 2.27 -12.18 20.44
C ASN A 13 3.21 -11.35 21.33
N GLU A 14 4.48 -11.71 21.43
CA GLU A 14 5.49 -10.91 22.14
C GLU A 14 5.65 -9.52 21.50
N LEU A 15 5.69 -9.45 20.19
CA LEU A 15 5.75 -8.20 19.45
C LEU A 15 4.51 -7.33 19.72
N PHE A 16 3.31 -7.89 19.62
CA PHE A 16 2.06 -7.17 19.91
C PHE A 16 2.04 -6.64 21.33
N LYS A 17 2.44 -7.46 22.32
CA LYS A 17 2.54 -7.05 23.71
C LYS A 17 3.50 -5.88 23.87
N SER A 18 4.70 -5.97 23.28
CA SER A 18 5.70 -4.91 23.35
C SER A 18 5.21 -3.59 22.73
N VAL A 19 4.52 -3.66 21.58
CA VAL A 19 3.93 -2.47 20.94
C VAL A 19 2.81 -1.89 21.80
N TYR A 20 1.92 -2.75 22.33
CA TYR A 20 0.82 -2.33 23.20
C TYR A 20 1.31 -1.57 24.43
N GLU A 21 2.29 -2.12 25.12
CA GLU A 21 2.85 -1.53 26.36
C GLU A 21 3.53 -0.18 26.10
N LYS A 22 4.18 -0.03 24.94
CA LYS A 22 4.90 1.20 24.55
C LYS A 22 3.99 2.27 23.95
N THR A 23 2.75 1.94 23.58
CA THR A 23 1.84 2.89 22.94
C THR A 23 1.14 3.73 24.02
N PRO A 24 1.21 5.07 23.99
CA PRO A 24 0.49 5.93 24.93
C PRO A 24 -1.00 5.67 24.94
N GLU A 25 -1.63 5.79 26.10
CA GLU A 25 -3.02 5.42 26.31
C GLU A 25 -3.99 6.22 25.41
N TYR A 26 -3.70 7.50 25.16
CA TYR A 26 -4.54 8.32 24.28
C TYR A 26 -4.62 7.75 22.85
N VAL A 27 -3.52 7.16 22.32
CA VAL A 27 -3.49 6.57 20.98
C VAL A 27 -4.33 5.30 20.95
N LYS A 28 -4.36 4.52 22.03
CA LYS A 28 -5.16 3.29 22.15
C LYS A 28 -6.66 3.55 22.02
N HIS A 29 -7.11 4.75 22.38
CA HIS A 29 -8.52 5.15 22.35
C HIS A 29 -8.85 6.12 21.21
N LEU A 30 -7.85 6.58 20.47
CA LEU A 30 -8.03 7.56 19.41
C LEU A 30 -8.53 6.88 18.12
N ASN A 31 -9.80 7.12 17.80
CA ASN A 31 -10.38 6.69 16.51
C ASN A 31 -10.40 7.86 15.54
N LEU A 32 -9.29 8.04 14.82
CA LEU A 32 -9.12 9.17 13.89
C LEU A 32 -9.94 9.00 12.62
N MET A 33 -9.97 7.75 12.08
CA MET A 33 -10.68 7.42 10.86
C MET A 33 -11.28 6.02 11.00
N ASN A 34 -12.59 5.95 10.97
CA ASN A 34 -13.30 4.67 11.12
C ASN A 34 -13.39 3.92 9.77
N PHE A 35 -12.32 3.26 9.36
CA PHE A 35 -12.31 2.40 8.16
C PHE A 35 -13.05 1.06 8.36
N ASP A 36 -13.51 0.74 9.55
CA ASP A 36 -14.46 -0.36 9.76
C ASP A 36 -15.86 -0.02 9.20
N ASN A 37 -16.20 1.27 9.12
CA ASN A 37 -17.36 1.74 8.38
C ASN A 37 -17.19 1.43 6.89
N LYS A 38 -18.05 0.58 6.32
CA LYS A 38 -18.01 0.18 4.93
C LYS A 38 -18.73 1.17 4.00
N GLY A 39 -19.58 2.04 4.54
CA GLY A 39 -20.24 3.12 3.81
C GLY A 39 -19.31 4.30 3.53
N GLU A 40 -19.85 5.29 2.82
CA GLU A 40 -19.19 6.58 2.64
C GLU A 40 -19.14 7.35 3.97
N PHE A 41 -18.03 8.02 4.22
CA PHE A 41 -17.88 8.93 5.37
C PHE A 41 -16.85 10.02 5.09
N SER A 42 -16.75 11.00 5.99
CA SER A 42 -15.74 12.06 5.91
C SER A 42 -14.86 12.10 7.16
N PHE A 43 -13.61 12.43 6.96
CA PHE A 43 -12.70 12.85 8.02
C PHE A 43 -12.46 14.35 7.91
N VAL A 44 -12.69 15.08 9.01
CA VAL A 44 -12.47 16.53 9.05
C VAL A 44 -11.13 16.82 9.68
N LEU A 45 -10.16 17.19 8.85
CA LEU A 45 -8.85 17.67 9.31
C LEU A 45 -8.99 19.09 9.87
N LYS A 46 -8.54 19.33 11.10
CA LYS A 46 -8.67 20.60 11.80
C LYS A 46 -7.31 21.17 12.18
N LYS A 47 -7.24 22.45 12.51
CA LYS A 47 -6.00 23.11 12.98
C LYS A 47 -5.36 22.39 14.17
N GLU A 48 -6.17 21.91 15.11
CA GLU A 48 -5.71 21.18 16.28
C GLU A 48 -4.96 19.91 15.90
N ASN A 49 -5.37 19.24 14.81
CA ASN A 49 -4.71 18.01 14.34
C ASN A 49 -3.29 18.28 13.80
N LEU A 50 -3.02 19.48 13.29
CA LEU A 50 -1.71 19.85 12.78
C LEU A 50 -0.66 19.97 13.89
N LYS A 51 -1.09 20.32 15.09
CA LYS A 51 -0.26 20.60 16.26
C LYS A 51 -0.01 19.36 17.11
N PRO A 52 1.02 19.38 17.98
CA PRO A 52 1.28 18.30 18.92
C PRO A 52 0.10 18.02 19.86
N TYR A 53 -0.02 16.75 20.26
CA TYR A 53 -0.93 16.35 21.30
C TYR A 53 -0.51 16.94 22.64
N ASP A 54 -1.46 17.50 23.37
CA ASP A 54 -1.35 17.87 24.78
C ASP A 54 -2.68 17.61 25.47
N ALA A 55 -2.66 16.81 26.53
CA ALA A 55 -3.89 16.37 27.21
C ALA A 55 -4.71 17.52 27.78
N SER A 56 -4.07 18.66 28.13
CA SER A 56 -4.72 19.81 28.75
C SER A 56 -5.11 20.90 27.75
N SER A 57 -4.28 21.15 26.73
CA SER A 57 -4.42 22.26 25.79
C SER A 57 -4.82 21.83 24.38
N ASN A 58 -4.43 20.63 23.94
CA ASN A 58 -4.74 20.12 22.61
C ASN A 58 -4.96 18.60 22.59
N PRO A 59 -6.06 18.07 23.14
CA PRO A 59 -6.33 16.64 23.17
C PRO A 59 -6.62 16.02 21.80
N GLN A 60 -6.82 16.82 20.75
CA GLN A 60 -7.01 16.39 19.36
C GLN A 60 -5.74 16.49 18.50
N GLY A 61 -4.63 16.88 19.10
CA GLY A 61 -3.36 17.02 18.40
C GLY A 61 -2.85 15.72 17.82
N LEU A 62 -2.41 15.75 16.55
CA LEU A 62 -1.85 14.61 15.83
C LEU A 62 -0.40 14.86 15.38
N ASN A 63 0.13 16.05 15.67
CA ASN A 63 1.50 16.44 15.27
C ASN A 63 1.77 16.30 13.76
N LEU A 64 0.78 16.61 12.93
CA LEU A 64 0.89 16.39 11.49
C LEU A 64 1.88 17.35 10.81
N GLU A 65 2.14 18.52 11.36
CA GLU A 65 3.18 19.42 10.82
C GLU A 65 4.58 18.78 10.92
N GLU A 66 4.92 18.16 12.05
CA GLU A 66 6.20 17.47 12.20
C GLU A 66 6.26 16.21 11.33
N TRP A 67 5.18 15.42 11.33
CA TRP A 67 5.07 14.27 10.43
C TRP A 67 5.32 14.69 8.99
N PHE A 68 4.66 15.74 8.52
CA PHE A 68 4.79 16.22 7.15
C PHE A 68 6.19 16.76 6.84
N ALA A 69 6.83 17.48 7.77
CA ALA A 69 8.20 17.95 7.59
C ALA A 69 9.18 16.79 7.37
N ASN A 70 9.01 15.69 8.12
CA ASN A 70 9.81 14.47 7.94
C ASN A 70 9.46 13.77 6.61
N TYR A 71 8.19 13.67 6.28
CA TYR A 71 7.70 13.09 5.02
C TYR A 71 8.29 13.84 3.81
N ALA A 72 8.19 15.17 3.79
CA ALA A 72 8.70 16.00 2.70
C ALA A 72 10.23 15.91 2.56
N LYS A 73 10.95 15.75 3.67
CA LYS A 73 12.40 15.55 3.66
C LYS A 73 12.79 14.23 3.00
N GLU A 74 12.10 13.13 3.35
CA GLU A 74 12.32 11.82 2.76
C GLU A 74 11.97 11.81 1.26
N ALA A 75 10.87 12.44 0.85
CA ALA A 75 10.43 12.50 -0.53
C ALA A 75 11.45 13.16 -1.48
N LYS A 76 12.24 14.11 -0.98
CA LYS A 76 13.28 14.79 -1.77
C LYS A 76 14.44 13.88 -2.18
N VAL A 77 14.67 12.79 -1.48
CA VAL A 77 15.85 11.91 -1.69
C VAL A 77 15.48 10.47 -2.03
N SER A 78 14.22 10.08 -1.81
CA SER A 78 13.80 8.70 -2.02
C SER A 78 13.22 8.49 -3.41
N THR A 79 13.80 7.55 -4.15
CA THR A 79 13.24 7.06 -5.43
C THR A 79 12.28 5.89 -5.23
N ALA A 80 12.14 5.39 -4.00
CA ALA A 80 11.42 4.15 -3.72
C ALA A 80 10.19 4.36 -2.82
N GLY A 81 9.66 5.58 -2.78
CA GLY A 81 8.58 5.97 -1.88
C GLY A 81 9.06 6.14 -0.43
N ILE A 82 8.15 6.46 0.45
CA ILE A 82 8.43 6.71 1.87
C ILE A 82 8.26 5.43 2.64
N ARG A 83 9.27 5.07 3.40
CA ARG A 83 9.30 3.86 4.21
C ARG A 83 9.67 4.15 5.65
N GLY A 84 9.18 3.33 6.56
CA GLY A 84 9.55 3.45 7.96
C GLY A 84 8.77 2.50 8.86
N PRO A 85 9.03 2.54 10.16
CA PRO A 85 8.25 1.80 11.13
C PRO A 85 6.79 2.26 11.11
N GLN A 86 5.91 1.36 11.48
CA GLN A 86 4.49 1.61 11.71
C GLN A 86 4.09 1.11 13.10
N ASN A 87 3.03 1.67 13.66
CA ASN A 87 2.38 1.05 14.80
C ASN A 87 1.44 -0.05 14.31
N ILE A 88 1.81 -1.31 14.52
CA ILE A 88 1.07 -2.45 13.98
C ILE A 88 -0.31 -2.65 14.62
N LEU A 89 -0.51 -2.16 15.86
CA LEU A 89 -1.78 -2.26 16.59
C LEU A 89 -2.66 -1.01 16.40
N TYR A 90 -2.02 0.15 16.26
CA TYR A 90 -2.69 1.45 16.15
C TYR A 90 -2.18 2.16 14.88
N PRO A 91 -2.61 1.72 13.70
CA PRO A 91 -2.05 2.17 12.42
C PRO A 91 -2.27 3.66 12.12
N GLN A 92 -3.15 4.33 12.87
CA GLN A 92 -3.38 5.78 12.80
C GLN A 92 -2.38 6.63 13.60
N ASP A 93 -1.43 6.03 14.32
CA ASP A 93 -0.47 6.74 15.15
C ASP A 93 0.52 7.57 14.30
N THR A 94 0.30 8.88 14.28
CA THR A 94 1.06 9.83 13.44
C THR A 94 2.49 10.10 13.89
N ARG A 95 2.93 9.56 15.03
CA ARG A 95 4.35 9.59 15.44
C ARG A 95 5.21 8.64 14.58
N PHE A 96 4.58 7.72 13.88
CA PHE A 96 5.26 6.80 12.96
C PHE A 96 5.23 7.34 11.54
N PRO A 97 6.32 7.20 10.77
CA PRO A 97 6.38 7.65 9.39
C PRO A 97 5.28 7.08 8.51
N ILE A 98 4.98 5.78 8.68
CA ILE A 98 3.90 5.10 7.97
C ILE A 98 2.73 4.92 8.93
N ASN A 99 1.67 5.66 8.65
CA ASN A 99 0.43 5.64 9.41
C ASN A 99 -0.77 5.93 8.49
N LEU A 100 -1.97 5.58 8.97
CA LEU A 100 -3.19 5.68 8.17
C LEU A 100 -3.53 7.12 7.75
N VAL A 101 -3.32 8.09 8.63
CA VAL A 101 -3.60 9.50 8.31
C VAL A 101 -2.67 10.00 7.21
N GLY A 102 -1.38 9.65 7.30
CA GLY A 102 -0.39 9.97 6.30
C GLY A 102 -0.68 9.32 4.94
N ILE A 103 -1.09 8.06 4.92
CA ILE A 103 -1.52 7.36 3.70
C ILE A 103 -2.70 8.10 3.05
N VAL A 104 -3.71 8.47 3.84
CA VAL A 104 -4.89 9.21 3.35
C VAL A 104 -4.48 10.56 2.76
N LEU A 105 -3.66 11.33 3.44
CA LEU A 105 -3.19 12.64 2.97
C LEU A 105 -2.37 12.52 1.69
N ALA A 106 -1.42 11.60 1.63
CA ALA A 106 -0.58 11.39 0.45
C ALA A 106 -1.40 10.92 -0.76
N THR A 107 -2.33 9.97 -0.57
CA THR A 107 -3.20 9.49 -1.66
C THR A 107 -4.15 10.57 -2.13
N LEU A 108 -4.74 11.35 -1.22
CA LEU A 108 -5.58 12.49 -1.57
C LEU A 108 -4.81 13.51 -2.42
N ALA A 109 -3.62 13.90 -1.98
CA ALA A 109 -2.77 14.85 -2.71
C ALA A 109 -2.45 14.36 -4.13
N LYS A 110 -2.06 13.08 -4.27
CA LYS A 110 -1.82 12.46 -5.59
C LYS A 110 -3.07 12.43 -6.47
N ALA A 111 -4.24 12.17 -5.88
CA ALA A 111 -5.50 12.18 -6.59
C ALA A 111 -5.88 13.60 -7.07
N LEU A 112 -5.70 14.61 -6.23
CA LEU A 112 -5.93 16.01 -6.58
C LEU A 112 -5.00 16.46 -7.71
N VAL A 113 -3.70 16.19 -7.62
CA VAL A 113 -2.73 16.48 -8.69
C VAL A 113 -3.14 15.81 -10.00
N ALA A 114 -3.56 14.55 -9.96
CA ALA A 114 -4.02 13.84 -11.15
C ALA A 114 -5.27 14.50 -11.75
N ARG A 115 -6.24 14.94 -10.92
CA ARG A 115 -7.45 15.64 -11.38
C ARG A 115 -7.15 17.01 -11.96
N GLU A 116 -6.23 17.76 -11.39
CA GLU A 116 -5.79 19.06 -11.92
C GLU A 116 -5.14 18.92 -13.30
N LYS A 117 -4.29 17.88 -13.47
CA LYS A 117 -3.64 17.59 -14.76
C LYS A 117 -4.63 17.06 -15.82
N TYR A 118 -5.67 16.33 -15.39
CA TYR A 118 -6.61 15.65 -16.28
C TYR A 118 -8.07 15.84 -15.85
N PRO A 119 -8.59 17.09 -15.82
CA PRO A 119 -9.87 17.43 -15.19
C PRO A 119 -11.07 16.70 -15.81
N ASN A 120 -11.05 16.43 -17.11
CA ASN A 120 -12.17 15.84 -17.87
C ASN A 120 -11.89 14.43 -18.39
N LYS A 121 -10.79 13.79 -17.97
CA LYS A 121 -10.43 12.46 -18.44
C LYS A 121 -10.86 11.39 -17.41
N ARG A 122 -11.23 10.22 -17.91
CA ARG A 122 -11.29 9.02 -17.09
C ARG A 122 -9.87 8.71 -16.64
N ILE A 123 -9.66 8.65 -15.33
CA ILE A 123 -8.37 8.28 -14.74
C ILE A 123 -8.51 6.87 -14.16
N VAL A 124 -7.61 5.99 -14.56
CA VAL A 124 -7.51 4.62 -14.06
C VAL A 124 -6.11 4.40 -13.51
N LYS A 125 -6.01 3.84 -12.32
CA LYS A 125 -4.78 3.45 -11.65
C LYS A 125 -4.84 1.98 -11.24
N VAL A 126 -3.71 1.38 -10.92
CA VAL A 126 -3.63 0.10 -10.22
C VAL A 126 -3.23 0.32 -8.77
N ALA A 127 -3.77 -0.47 -7.85
CA ALA A 127 -3.28 -0.50 -6.48
C ALA A 127 -3.11 -1.95 -6.00
N GLY A 128 -2.11 -2.14 -5.13
CA GLY A 128 -1.79 -3.45 -4.60
C GLY A 128 -1.00 -3.37 -3.30
N CYS A 129 -0.87 -4.51 -2.65
CA CYS A 129 -0.08 -4.63 -1.43
C CYS A 129 0.54 -6.03 -1.31
N GLU A 130 1.52 -6.12 -0.44
CA GLU A 130 2.09 -7.39 0.01
C GLU A 130 1.68 -7.70 1.46
N VAL A 131 2.25 -8.73 2.06
CA VAL A 131 1.77 -9.39 3.29
C VAL A 131 1.93 -8.63 4.60
N ARG A 132 2.63 -7.49 4.64
CA ARG A 132 2.95 -6.74 5.87
C ARG A 132 1.72 -6.33 6.67
N TYR A 133 1.93 -6.12 7.97
CA TYR A 133 0.89 -5.58 8.85
C TYR A 133 0.26 -4.33 8.25
N ASN A 134 -1.05 -4.20 8.39
CA ASN A 134 -1.85 -3.07 7.93
C ASN A 134 -1.82 -2.83 6.40
N SER A 135 -1.13 -3.65 5.60
CA SER A 135 -1.07 -3.44 4.14
C SER A 135 -2.44 -3.43 3.48
N GLN A 136 -3.35 -4.33 3.87
CA GLN A 136 -4.72 -4.35 3.34
C GLN A 136 -5.56 -3.16 3.81
N LEU A 137 -5.36 -2.70 5.06
CA LEU A 137 -6.02 -1.48 5.56
C LEU A 137 -5.56 -0.24 4.78
N PHE A 138 -4.25 -0.13 4.52
CA PHE A 138 -3.71 0.97 3.73
C PHE A 138 -4.18 0.90 2.27
N LEU A 139 -4.26 -0.29 1.69
CA LEU A 139 -4.83 -0.49 0.36
C LEU A 139 -6.32 -0.10 0.31
N ASP A 140 -7.10 -0.46 1.33
CA ASP A 140 -8.50 -0.02 1.46
C ASP A 140 -8.61 1.51 1.49
N ALA A 141 -7.78 2.17 2.28
CA ALA A 141 -7.74 3.63 2.35
C ALA A 141 -7.40 4.26 0.98
N ILE A 142 -6.36 3.77 0.30
CA ILE A 142 -5.93 4.24 -1.02
C ILE A 142 -7.10 4.17 -2.01
N THR A 143 -7.73 3.01 -2.13
CA THR A 143 -8.80 2.80 -3.11
C THR A 143 -10.02 3.66 -2.86
N ARG A 144 -10.42 3.81 -1.60
CA ARG A 144 -11.58 4.60 -1.20
C ARG A 144 -11.34 6.11 -1.34
N ILE A 145 -10.13 6.58 -1.09
CA ILE A 145 -9.76 8.00 -1.33
C ILE A 145 -9.73 8.27 -2.84
N GLN A 146 -9.13 7.41 -3.64
CA GLN A 146 -9.10 7.56 -5.10
C GLN A 146 -10.53 7.57 -5.68
N ALA A 147 -11.38 6.65 -5.24
CA ALA A 147 -12.78 6.58 -5.66
C ALA A 147 -13.57 7.84 -5.28
N ALA A 148 -13.36 8.41 -4.10
CA ALA A 148 -13.97 9.67 -3.68
C ALA A 148 -13.54 10.86 -4.55
N GLN A 149 -12.37 10.77 -5.20
CA GLN A 149 -11.90 11.76 -6.19
C GLN A 149 -12.26 11.38 -7.63
N GLY A 150 -13.14 10.39 -7.83
CA GLY A 150 -13.58 9.95 -9.14
C GLY A 150 -12.50 9.20 -9.95
N ILE A 151 -11.49 8.65 -9.31
CA ILE A 151 -10.43 7.85 -9.94
C ILE A 151 -10.79 6.37 -9.80
N GLU A 152 -10.82 5.67 -10.94
CA GLU A 152 -10.97 4.22 -10.95
C GLU A 152 -9.67 3.54 -10.56
N THR A 153 -9.76 2.56 -9.65
CA THR A 153 -8.59 1.82 -9.18
C THR A 153 -8.79 0.33 -9.42
N LEU A 154 -7.90 -0.26 -10.23
CA LEU A 154 -7.85 -1.71 -10.43
C LEU A 154 -7.17 -2.34 -9.21
N VAL A 155 -7.85 -3.26 -8.55
CA VAL A 155 -7.35 -3.97 -7.37
C VAL A 155 -7.64 -5.47 -7.48
N PRO A 156 -6.85 -6.32 -6.81
CA PRO A 156 -7.17 -7.74 -6.71
C PRO A 156 -8.51 -7.97 -5.98
N GLU A 157 -9.24 -8.99 -6.38
CA GLU A 157 -10.46 -9.41 -5.71
C GLU A 157 -10.24 -9.61 -4.19
N GLY A 158 -11.08 -9.00 -3.38
CA GLY A 158 -10.96 -8.99 -1.91
C GLY A 158 -9.71 -8.27 -1.41
N LYS A 159 -9.11 -7.39 -2.23
CA LYS A 159 -7.86 -6.67 -1.92
C LYS A 159 -6.74 -7.61 -1.46
N LYS A 160 -6.70 -8.81 -2.03
CA LYS A 160 -5.66 -9.80 -1.77
C LYS A 160 -4.29 -9.28 -2.23
N THR A 161 -3.25 -9.85 -1.64
CA THR A 161 -1.87 -9.51 -1.98
C THR A 161 -1.53 -9.89 -3.42
N ILE A 162 -0.73 -9.06 -4.07
CA ILE A 162 -0.08 -9.34 -5.35
C ILE A 162 1.38 -8.88 -5.28
N PRO A 163 2.31 -9.44 -6.04
CA PRO A 163 3.67 -8.92 -6.08
C PRO A 163 3.74 -7.60 -6.85
N ILE A 164 4.66 -6.73 -6.44
CA ILE A 164 4.83 -5.40 -7.04
C ILE A 164 5.08 -5.44 -8.55
N TRP A 165 5.79 -6.45 -9.05
CA TRP A 165 6.09 -6.57 -10.47
C TRP A 165 4.81 -6.75 -11.31
N LEU A 166 3.75 -7.40 -10.76
CA LEU A 166 2.48 -7.50 -11.47
C LEU A 166 1.76 -6.13 -11.51
N ALA A 167 1.74 -5.40 -10.40
CA ALA A 167 1.16 -4.05 -10.39
C ALA A 167 1.90 -3.10 -11.36
N SER A 168 3.23 -3.13 -11.35
CA SER A 168 4.08 -2.37 -12.27
C SER A 168 3.81 -2.73 -13.73
N PHE A 169 3.78 -4.03 -14.05
CA PHE A 169 3.46 -4.51 -15.40
C PHE A 169 2.07 -4.06 -15.86
N LEU A 170 1.05 -4.15 -15.00
CA LEU A 170 -0.30 -3.75 -15.35
C LEU A 170 -0.43 -2.24 -15.58
N ALA A 171 0.28 -1.41 -14.80
CA ALA A 171 0.32 0.03 -15.03
C ALA A 171 0.81 0.34 -16.46
N PHE A 172 1.88 -0.32 -16.89
CA PHE A 172 2.44 -0.19 -18.23
C PHE A 172 1.54 -0.82 -19.32
N LYS A 173 1.15 -2.08 -19.13
CA LYS A 173 0.47 -2.89 -20.18
C LYS A 173 -0.93 -2.38 -20.50
N LEU A 174 -1.63 -1.84 -19.51
CA LEU A 174 -3.00 -1.32 -19.65
C LEU A 174 -3.05 0.19 -19.88
N ASP A 175 -1.90 0.84 -20.07
CA ASP A 175 -1.78 2.30 -20.28
C ASP A 175 -2.49 3.10 -19.17
N LEU A 176 -2.25 2.69 -17.91
CA LEU A 176 -2.85 3.36 -16.75
C LEU A 176 -2.07 4.64 -16.41
N LEU A 177 -2.70 5.55 -15.65
CA LEU A 177 -1.99 6.74 -15.15
C LEU A 177 -0.89 6.41 -14.12
N GLY A 178 -0.74 5.15 -13.77
CA GLY A 178 0.22 4.63 -12.81
C GLY A 178 -0.45 3.83 -11.71
N GLY A 179 0.14 3.80 -10.52
CA GLY A 179 -0.39 3.02 -9.41
C GLY A 179 0.17 3.38 -8.05
N GLU A 180 -0.41 2.78 -7.03
CA GLU A 180 0.08 2.87 -5.64
C GLU A 180 0.23 1.45 -5.07
N TYR A 181 1.37 1.18 -4.47
CA TYR A 181 1.67 -0.14 -3.94
C TYR A 181 2.24 -0.07 -2.52
N ILE A 182 1.74 -0.93 -1.63
CA ILE A 182 2.15 -0.97 -0.23
C ILE A 182 3.19 -2.07 -0.02
N THR A 183 4.44 -1.67 0.24
CA THR A 183 5.56 -2.58 0.56
C THR A 183 6.77 -1.83 1.09
N SER A 184 7.47 -2.39 2.04
CA SER A 184 8.82 -1.96 2.46
C SER A 184 9.94 -2.83 1.87
N SER A 185 9.66 -3.55 0.77
CA SER A 185 10.63 -4.44 0.10
C SER A 185 11.23 -5.48 1.06
N HIS A 186 12.51 -5.34 1.41
CA HIS A 186 13.27 -6.24 2.29
C HIS A 186 13.40 -5.71 3.74
N GLY A 187 12.57 -4.73 4.14
CA GLY A 187 12.55 -4.25 5.53
C GLY A 187 11.99 -5.27 6.51
N ILE A 188 12.32 -5.15 7.79
CA ILE A 188 11.76 -6.00 8.84
C ILE A 188 10.23 -5.89 8.92
N SER A 189 9.58 -6.84 9.56
CA SER A 189 8.11 -7.01 9.60
C SER A 189 7.34 -5.78 10.08
N VAL A 190 7.89 -5.01 11.04
CA VAL A 190 7.25 -3.80 11.59
C VAL A 190 7.39 -2.56 10.69
N LYS A 191 8.15 -2.63 9.60
CA LYS A 191 8.25 -1.54 8.62
C LYS A 191 7.25 -1.75 7.50
N ASN A 192 6.71 -0.64 7.00
CA ASN A 192 5.93 -0.61 5.77
C ASN A 192 6.33 0.61 4.94
N ALA A 193 5.77 0.75 3.75
CA ALA A 193 6.00 1.90 2.87
C ALA A 193 4.89 2.03 1.83
N THR A 194 4.83 3.19 1.19
CA THR A 194 4.13 3.39 -0.07
C THR A 194 5.13 3.48 -1.21
N LYS A 195 4.81 2.88 -2.33
CA LYS A 195 5.53 3.03 -3.59
C LYS A 195 4.58 3.54 -4.64
N ASP A 196 4.96 4.63 -5.29
CA ASP A 196 4.18 5.24 -6.34
C ASP A 196 4.75 4.81 -7.69
N LEU A 197 3.87 4.36 -8.59
CA LEU A 197 4.20 3.90 -9.92
C LEU A 197 3.68 4.92 -10.93
N ASN A 198 4.51 5.28 -11.90
CA ASN A 198 4.09 6.12 -13.03
C ASN A 198 3.44 5.29 -14.15
N CYS A 199 3.02 5.93 -15.23
CA CYS A 199 2.35 5.28 -16.35
C CYS A 199 3.23 4.25 -17.10
N GLN A 200 4.53 4.28 -16.89
CA GLN A 200 5.46 3.27 -17.45
C GLN A 200 5.68 2.09 -16.49
N GLY A 201 4.98 2.05 -15.35
CA GLY A 201 5.17 1.07 -14.29
C GLY A 201 6.44 1.27 -13.47
N SER A 202 7.21 2.31 -13.72
CA SER A 202 8.40 2.66 -12.94
C SER A 202 8.02 3.36 -11.65
N GLN A 203 8.88 3.26 -10.64
CA GLN A 203 8.69 4.03 -9.40
C GLN A 203 8.91 5.53 -9.66
N TYR A 204 8.17 6.37 -8.93
CA TYR A 204 8.33 7.83 -9.01
C TYR A 204 9.76 8.26 -8.70
N LEU A 205 10.21 9.24 -9.46
CA LEU A 205 11.41 10.00 -9.13
C LEU A 205 11.10 11.08 -8.08
N PRO A 206 12.12 11.65 -7.42
CA PRO A 206 11.91 12.70 -6.43
C PRO A 206 11.11 13.89 -6.95
N GLU A 207 11.30 14.28 -8.22
CA GLU A 207 10.58 15.38 -8.86
C GLU A 207 9.08 15.10 -8.95
N GLU A 208 8.71 13.87 -9.32
CA GLU A 208 7.31 13.43 -9.38
C GLU A 208 6.69 13.41 -7.98
N SER A 209 7.47 13.02 -6.97
CA SER A 209 7.03 13.00 -5.58
C SER A 209 6.78 14.39 -5.01
N MET A 210 7.57 15.40 -5.41
CA MET A 210 7.41 16.76 -4.92
C MET A 210 6.08 17.41 -5.33
N GLU A 211 5.45 16.97 -6.42
CA GLU A 211 4.16 17.53 -6.83
C GLU A 211 3.08 17.28 -5.76
N PHE A 212 2.96 16.03 -5.28
CA PHE A 212 1.96 15.72 -4.25
C PHE A 212 2.39 16.17 -2.85
N VAL A 213 3.69 16.27 -2.57
CA VAL A 213 4.19 16.89 -1.33
C VAL A 213 3.73 18.36 -1.25
N ASN A 214 3.90 19.11 -2.33
CA ASN A 214 3.41 20.49 -2.40
C ASN A 214 1.89 20.56 -2.21
N LYS A 215 1.14 19.60 -2.77
CA LYS A 215 -0.31 19.53 -2.60
C LYS A 215 -0.73 19.24 -1.14
N ILE A 216 0.03 18.44 -0.39
CA ILE A 216 -0.21 18.26 1.06
C ILE A 216 -0.01 19.59 1.79
N GLN A 217 1.03 20.35 1.44
CA GLN A 217 1.24 21.68 2.02
C GLN A 217 0.05 22.62 1.73
N GLU A 218 -0.46 22.64 0.50
CA GLU A 218 -1.64 23.42 0.15
C GLU A 218 -2.87 23.05 1.00
N ILE A 219 -3.09 21.74 1.27
CA ILE A 219 -4.15 21.28 2.17
C ILE A 219 -3.94 21.84 3.58
N PHE A 220 -2.71 21.82 4.11
CA PHE A 220 -2.42 22.36 5.43
C PHE A 220 -2.59 23.91 5.49
N ASP A 221 -2.20 24.60 4.43
CA ASP A 221 -2.40 26.04 4.32
C ASP A 221 -3.90 26.37 4.29
N GLU A 222 -4.72 25.57 3.61
CA GLU A 222 -6.17 25.71 3.60
C GLU A 222 -6.76 25.46 5.01
N VAL A 223 -6.32 24.42 5.72
CA VAL A 223 -6.71 24.17 7.13
C VAL A 223 -6.36 25.36 7.99
N ASN A 224 -5.17 25.92 7.83
CA ASN A 224 -4.74 27.10 8.59
C ASN A 224 -5.56 28.37 8.27
N ALA A 225 -5.96 28.54 7.01
CA ALA A 225 -6.76 29.68 6.57
C ALA A 225 -8.24 29.55 6.95
N LYS A 226 -8.86 28.38 6.70
CA LYS A 226 -10.31 28.16 6.85
C LYS A 226 -10.71 27.47 8.16
N GLY A 227 -9.76 26.93 8.92
CA GLY A 227 -9.98 26.20 10.17
C GLY A 227 -10.11 24.70 10.03
N SER A 228 -10.49 24.19 8.86
CA SER A 228 -10.64 22.76 8.59
C SER A 228 -10.58 22.43 7.10
N TYR A 229 -10.37 21.14 6.80
CA TYR A 229 -10.46 20.55 5.47
C TYR A 229 -11.21 19.22 5.55
N GLU A 230 -12.24 19.03 4.74
CA GLU A 230 -12.99 17.78 4.69
C GLU A 230 -12.37 16.81 3.70
N ILE A 231 -12.06 15.60 4.17
CA ILE A 231 -11.54 14.49 3.36
C ILE A 231 -12.65 13.47 3.22
N LYS A 232 -13.18 13.30 2.01
CA LYS A 232 -14.22 12.31 1.69
C LYS A 232 -13.59 10.94 1.44
N ILE A 233 -14.26 9.92 1.96
CA ILE A 233 -13.85 8.52 1.85
C ILE A 233 -15.04 7.75 1.29
N ALA A 234 -14.89 7.19 0.09
CA ALA A 234 -15.95 6.45 -0.60
C ALA A 234 -16.33 5.16 0.14
N ALA A 235 -17.50 4.62 -0.13
CA ALA A 235 -17.91 3.30 0.33
C ALA A 235 -17.00 2.20 -0.27
N THR A 236 -16.89 1.06 0.42
CA THR A 236 -16.04 -0.07 -0.03
C THR A 236 -16.55 -0.73 -1.31
N ASP A 237 -17.85 -0.62 -1.60
CA ASP A 237 -18.52 -1.14 -2.80
C ASP A 237 -18.65 -0.09 -3.91
N ASN A 238 -17.93 1.05 -3.79
CA ASN A 238 -17.96 2.06 -4.85
C ASN A 238 -17.48 1.45 -6.18
N PRO A 239 -18.23 1.62 -7.29
CA PRO A 239 -17.92 0.98 -8.57
C PRO A 239 -16.58 1.39 -9.18
N LEU A 240 -15.97 2.48 -8.71
CA LEU A 240 -14.60 2.87 -9.10
C LEU A 240 -13.51 2.05 -8.41
N ILE A 241 -13.84 1.25 -7.41
CA ILE A 241 -12.96 0.24 -6.82
C ILE A 241 -13.18 -1.05 -7.63
N ASN A 242 -12.38 -1.22 -8.68
CA ASN A 242 -12.62 -2.23 -9.70
C ASN A 242 -11.82 -3.52 -9.42
N GLU A 243 -12.48 -4.51 -8.87
CA GLU A 243 -11.93 -5.84 -8.62
C GLU A 243 -12.08 -6.79 -9.82
N ASN A 244 -12.82 -6.39 -10.87
CA ASN A 244 -13.16 -7.30 -11.97
C ASN A 244 -11.98 -7.60 -12.89
N VAL A 245 -11.10 -6.64 -13.12
CA VAL A 245 -9.93 -6.80 -14.02
C VAL A 245 -8.85 -7.71 -13.40
N LEU A 246 -8.78 -7.76 -12.07
CA LEU A 246 -7.84 -8.59 -11.32
C LEU A 246 -8.54 -9.69 -10.54
N LYS A 247 -9.77 -10.04 -10.97
CA LYS A 247 -10.54 -11.13 -10.40
C LYS A 247 -9.70 -12.41 -10.44
N SER A 248 -9.54 -13.08 -9.33
CA SER A 248 -8.67 -14.26 -9.17
C SER A 248 -7.17 -14.06 -9.51
N VAL A 249 -6.70 -12.89 -9.87
CA VAL A 249 -5.33 -12.57 -10.36
C VAL A 249 -5.00 -13.21 -11.73
N ASP A 250 -5.81 -14.13 -12.22
CA ASP A 250 -5.49 -14.90 -13.43
C ASP A 250 -5.46 -14.04 -14.69
N ASP A 251 -6.35 -13.04 -14.82
CA ASP A 251 -6.36 -12.17 -16.00
C ASP A 251 -5.04 -11.37 -16.11
N GLY A 252 -4.54 -10.84 -15.00
CA GLY A 252 -3.23 -10.16 -14.98
C GLY A 252 -2.07 -11.11 -15.26
N VAL A 253 -2.15 -12.35 -14.79
CA VAL A 253 -1.17 -13.41 -15.08
C VAL A 253 -1.20 -13.80 -16.57
N ASP A 254 -2.37 -13.90 -17.18
CA ASP A 254 -2.49 -14.22 -18.61
C ASP A 254 -1.81 -13.15 -19.47
N LEU A 255 -2.11 -11.89 -19.23
CA LEU A 255 -1.44 -10.78 -19.92
C LEU A 255 0.08 -10.81 -19.74
N TYR A 256 0.54 -11.14 -18.53
CA TYR A 256 1.97 -11.23 -18.24
C TYR A 256 2.64 -12.40 -18.95
N VAL A 257 2.00 -13.57 -18.99
CA VAL A 257 2.51 -14.75 -19.71
C VAL A 257 2.56 -14.51 -21.21
N GLU A 258 1.56 -13.85 -21.80
CA GLU A 258 1.58 -13.44 -23.20
C GLU A 258 2.75 -12.48 -23.48
N TYR A 259 2.96 -11.50 -22.62
CA TYR A 259 4.08 -10.57 -22.72
C TYR A 259 5.43 -11.29 -22.62
N LEU A 260 5.58 -12.24 -21.70
CA LEU A 260 6.80 -13.05 -21.61
C LEU A 260 7.04 -13.84 -22.89
N LYS A 261 6.02 -14.51 -23.42
CA LYS A 261 6.13 -15.34 -24.64
C LYS A 261 6.42 -14.53 -25.90
N SER A 262 5.88 -13.32 -26.00
CA SER A 262 6.07 -12.43 -27.16
C SER A 262 7.27 -11.48 -27.05
N GLY A 263 7.89 -11.36 -25.88
CA GLY A 263 8.96 -10.42 -25.57
C GLY A 263 10.18 -11.09 -24.95
N VAL A 264 10.46 -10.75 -23.70
CA VAL A 264 11.70 -11.11 -22.98
C VAL A 264 12.01 -12.61 -22.97
N ALA A 265 10.98 -13.45 -22.90
CA ALA A 265 11.17 -14.91 -22.86
C ALA A 265 11.32 -15.57 -24.23
N GLN A 266 11.26 -14.82 -25.34
CA GLN A 266 11.55 -15.39 -26.69
C GLN A 266 12.98 -15.92 -26.76
N ASP A 267 13.92 -15.24 -26.10
CA ASP A 267 15.32 -15.66 -26.06
C ASP A 267 15.59 -16.70 -24.94
N CYS A 268 14.59 -16.99 -24.10
CA CYS A 268 14.71 -18.01 -23.07
C CYS A 268 14.34 -19.38 -23.63
N ASN A 269 15.28 -20.31 -23.58
CA ASN A 269 14.99 -21.68 -23.97
C ASN A 269 14.25 -22.43 -22.85
N LEU A 270 12.91 -22.35 -22.87
CA LEU A 270 12.06 -23.05 -21.90
C LEU A 270 12.26 -24.58 -21.91
N ASP A 271 12.71 -25.15 -23.01
CA ASP A 271 12.96 -26.58 -23.11
C ASP A 271 14.20 -27.01 -22.31
N LEU A 272 15.17 -26.13 -22.13
CA LEU A 272 16.27 -26.38 -21.21
C LEU A 272 15.74 -26.50 -19.76
N ILE A 273 14.80 -25.63 -19.36
CA ILE A 273 14.18 -25.71 -18.04
C ILE A 273 13.37 -27.00 -17.89
N LYS A 274 12.55 -27.34 -18.90
CA LYS A 274 11.76 -28.58 -18.90
C LYS A 274 12.62 -29.83 -18.81
N ASN A 275 13.76 -29.82 -19.46
CA ASN A 275 14.70 -30.95 -19.51
C ASN A 275 15.71 -30.96 -18.35
N PHE A 276 15.72 -29.94 -17.53
CA PHE A 276 16.59 -29.89 -16.37
C PHE A 276 16.24 -31.02 -15.39
N LYS A 277 17.26 -31.82 -15.01
CA LYS A 277 17.05 -33.06 -14.25
C LYS A 277 16.77 -32.83 -12.76
N SER A 278 17.25 -31.72 -12.22
CA SER A 278 17.06 -31.39 -10.81
C SER A 278 15.86 -30.47 -10.62
N LYS A 279 15.36 -30.42 -9.39
CA LYS A 279 14.37 -29.41 -8.96
C LYS A 279 15.04 -28.10 -8.59
N ILE A 280 14.33 -27.02 -8.85
CA ILE A 280 14.67 -25.67 -8.39
C ILE A 280 13.85 -25.41 -7.14
N ILE A 281 14.54 -25.11 -6.05
CA ILE A 281 13.88 -24.81 -4.77
C ILE A 281 13.62 -23.31 -4.71
N ILE A 282 12.39 -22.93 -4.38
CA ILE A 282 11.99 -21.54 -4.12
C ILE A 282 11.51 -21.45 -2.68
N GLU A 283 12.24 -20.70 -1.88
CA GLU A 283 11.83 -20.28 -0.54
C GLU A 283 11.03 -18.99 -0.65
N ASN A 284 9.73 -19.02 -0.30
CA ASN A 284 8.83 -17.87 -0.44
C ASN A 284 8.83 -16.95 0.79
N VAL A 285 9.37 -17.41 1.91
CA VAL A 285 9.48 -16.65 3.18
C VAL A 285 8.14 -16.02 3.61
N GLY A 286 7.02 -16.71 3.34
CA GLY A 286 5.69 -16.16 3.61
C GLY A 286 5.30 -14.92 2.79
N GLY A 287 6.03 -14.61 1.72
CA GLY A 287 5.79 -13.44 0.88
C GLY A 287 4.64 -13.61 -0.12
N SER A 288 4.32 -12.56 -0.86
CA SER A 288 3.19 -12.51 -1.82
C SER A 288 3.48 -13.13 -3.19
N ALA A 289 4.68 -13.71 -3.43
CA ALA A 289 5.07 -14.16 -4.77
C ALA A 289 4.38 -15.46 -5.18
N TYR A 290 4.20 -16.42 -4.28
CA TYR A 290 3.73 -17.77 -4.59
C TYR A 290 2.42 -17.79 -5.36
N ARG A 291 1.39 -17.10 -4.87
CA ARG A 291 0.05 -17.07 -5.48
C ARG A 291 0.08 -16.70 -6.96
N THR A 292 0.96 -15.81 -7.34
CA THR A 292 1.05 -15.28 -8.71
C THR A 292 2.09 -16.05 -9.54
N LEU A 293 3.31 -16.22 -9.02
CA LEU A 293 4.40 -16.83 -9.76
C LEU A 293 4.14 -18.31 -10.05
N SER A 294 3.53 -19.06 -9.12
CA SER A 294 3.15 -20.46 -9.35
C SER A 294 2.21 -20.62 -10.56
N ARG A 295 1.29 -19.67 -10.75
CA ARG A 295 0.38 -19.65 -11.92
C ARG A 295 1.12 -19.32 -13.21
N VAL A 296 2.06 -18.38 -13.18
CA VAL A 296 2.93 -18.08 -14.33
C VAL A 296 3.69 -19.34 -14.75
N LEU A 297 4.36 -20.01 -13.82
CA LEU A 297 5.13 -21.23 -14.09
C LEU A 297 4.23 -22.36 -14.63
N LYS A 298 3.01 -22.50 -14.11
CA LYS A 298 2.02 -23.46 -14.62
C LYS A 298 1.63 -23.14 -16.07
N LYS A 299 1.35 -21.88 -16.39
CA LYS A 299 0.97 -21.47 -17.76
C LYS A 299 2.13 -21.54 -18.76
N LEU A 300 3.37 -21.53 -18.28
CA LEU A 300 4.57 -21.79 -19.06
C LEU A 300 4.91 -23.30 -19.19
N ASN A 301 4.14 -24.17 -18.54
CA ASN A 301 4.36 -25.63 -18.50
C ASN A 301 5.75 -26.02 -17.94
N ILE A 302 6.19 -25.34 -16.88
CA ILE A 302 7.47 -25.61 -16.19
C ILE A 302 7.29 -25.72 -14.67
N SER A 303 6.07 -25.71 -14.15
CA SER A 303 5.80 -25.72 -12.70
C SER A 303 6.31 -26.97 -12.00
N ASP A 304 6.39 -28.12 -12.70
CA ASP A 304 6.92 -29.38 -12.19
C ASP A 304 8.42 -29.31 -11.87
N LYS A 305 9.13 -28.30 -12.31
CA LYS A 305 10.56 -28.07 -12.05
C LYS A 305 10.85 -27.34 -10.74
N PHE A 306 9.79 -26.83 -10.06
CA PHE A 306 9.94 -25.98 -8.90
C PHE A 306 9.28 -26.62 -7.68
N ASP A 307 10.03 -26.70 -6.60
CA ASP A 307 9.53 -27.04 -5.27
C ASP A 307 9.50 -25.78 -4.40
N TRP A 308 8.39 -25.56 -3.72
CA TRP A 308 8.14 -24.35 -2.96
C TRP A 308 8.12 -24.62 -1.46
N PHE A 309 8.72 -23.72 -0.69
CA PHE A 309 8.68 -23.72 0.76
C PHE A 309 8.10 -22.41 1.28
N ASP A 310 7.55 -22.45 2.51
CA ASP A 310 6.96 -21.31 3.23
C ASP A 310 6.01 -20.46 2.36
N VAL A 311 5.06 -21.15 1.69
CA VAL A 311 4.15 -20.57 0.72
C VAL A 311 2.98 -19.82 1.33
N GLU A 312 2.65 -20.07 2.59
CA GLU A 312 1.59 -19.38 3.31
C GLU A 312 2.05 -17.95 3.64
N GLU A 313 1.17 -17.00 3.34
CA GLU A 313 1.47 -15.59 3.58
C GLU A 313 1.57 -15.30 5.08
N ASP A 314 2.70 -14.73 5.51
CA ASP A 314 2.99 -14.40 6.89
C ASP A 314 3.60 -13.01 7.03
N SER A 315 2.90 -12.12 7.75
CA SER A 315 3.38 -10.74 8.02
C SER A 315 4.67 -10.70 8.85
N PHE A 316 5.01 -11.80 9.51
CA PHE A 316 6.22 -11.96 10.32
C PHE A 316 7.35 -12.70 9.58
N PHE A 317 7.11 -13.08 8.29
CA PHE A 317 8.09 -13.74 7.42
C PHE A 317 8.71 -14.99 8.05
N HIS A 318 7.90 -15.87 8.66
CA HIS A 318 8.34 -17.07 9.36
C HIS A 318 9.50 -16.79 10.36
N SER A 319 9.43 -15.64 11.04
CA SER A 319 10.41 -15.18 12.02
C SER A 319 11.77 -14.78 11.43
N ILE A 320 11.88 -14.61 10.13
CA ILE A 320 13.06 -14.06 9.47
C ILE A 320 13.05 -12.53 9.56
N GLY A 321 14.17 -11.94 9.92
CA GLY A 321 14.30 -10.47 9.98
C GLY A 321 13.76 -9.84 11.27
N LYS A 322 14.14 -10.44 12.39
CA LYS A 322 13.91 -9.90 13.74
C LYS A 322 14.66 -8.59 13.96
#